data_ccdb96d2ed31e94aca277c9d16305e0c
#
_entry.id   ccdb96d2ed31e94aca277c9d16305e0c
#
_cell.length_a   1.000
_cell.length_b   1.000
_cell.length_c   1.000
_cell.angle_alpha   90.00
_cell.angle_beta   90.00
_cell.angle_gamma   90.00
#
_symmetry.space_group_name_H-M   'P 1'
#
loop_
_entity.id
_entity.type
_entity.pdbx_description
1 polymer ?
#
loop_
_entity_poly.entity_id
_entity_poly.type
_entity_poly.pdbx_seq_one_letter_code
_entity_poly.pdbx_strand_id
1 'polypeptide(L)'
;SIDSHMDNVVGYWNGMPGVYQAPEGEQVHALMKPAAAASETIKEKFESASKALDTFADEVGPVKAELAALEKEATAFRQEALAGYDGKPWKEHQPAVDRNTELLGRYAKIVERLTTASATCANAINGLLDGVCVATVEGVSADALMQSGEMMPWGAPVSKNRNCGESVLHGAGGFLKNTWDGATGLAGFGPN
;
A
#
# COMPACT_ATOMS: atom_id res chain seq x y z
N SER A 1 -8.43 25.58 4.26
CA SER A 1 -8.34 24.28 4.95
C SER A 1 -9.39 24.24 6.06
N ILE A 2 -9.83 23.06 6.46
CA ILE A 2 -10.80 22.87 7.57
C ILE A 2 -10.28 23.54 8.84
N ASP A 3 -9.00 23.44 9.07
CA ASP A 3 -8.23 24.00 10.18
C ASP A 3 -8.44 25.52 10.31
N SER A 4 -8.21 26.27 9.23
CA SER A 4 -8.37 27.74 9.24
C SER A 4 -9.82 28.20 9.47
N HIS A 5 -10.79 27.40 9.09
CA HIS A 5 -12.20 27.69 9.37
C HIS A 5 -12.53 27.45 10.85
N MET A 6 -12.00 26.37 11.42
CA MET A 6 -12.21 26.03 12.82
C MET A 6 -11.50 27.03 13.75
N ASP A 7 -10.28 27.44 13.43
CA ASP A 7 -9.55 28.49 14.15
C ASP A 7 -10.34 29.80 14.19
N ASN A 8 -10.95 30.18 13.05
CA ASN A 8 -11.81 31.35 12.99
C ASN A 8 -13.04 31.23 13.88
N VAL A 9 -13.74 30.05 13.83
CA VAL A 9 -14.91 29.79 14.68
C VAL A 9 -14.54 29.84 16.15
N VAL A 10 -13.46 29.21 16.55
CA VAL A 10 -12.95 29.23 17.91
C VAL A 10 -12.55 30.65 18.33
N GLY A 11 -11.92 31.41 17.43
CA GLY A 11 -11.54 32.81 17.64
C GLY A 11 -12.75 33.71 17.90
N TYR A 12 -13.80 33.59 17.11
CA TYR A 12 -15.06 34.32 17.32
C TYR A 12 -15.74 33.91 18.62
N TRP A 13 -15.74 32.60 18.95
CA TRP A 13 -16.33 32.10 20.17
C TRP A 13 -15.60 32.59 21.42
N ASN A 14 -14.28 32.62 21.36
CA ASN A 14 -13.46 33.14 22.47
C ASN A 14 -13.67 34.65 22.70
N GLY A 15 -14.14 35.39 21.71
CA GLY A 15 -14.55 36.78 21.84
C GLY A 15 -15.92 36.98 22.48
N MET A 16 -16.76 35.93 22.56
CA MET A 16 -18.13 36.04 23.06
C MET A 16 -18.26 36.48 24.52
N PRO A 17 -17.36 36.13 25.45
CA PRO A 17 -17.42 36.63 26.84
C PRO A 17 -17.42 38.17 26.96
N GLY A 18 -16.84 38.87 25.98
CA GLY A 18 -16.84 40.32 25.95
C GLY A 18 -18.19 40.94 25.56
N VAL A 19 -19.06 40.22 24.94
CA VAL A 19 -20.34 40.69 24.37
C VAL A 19 -21.57 39.99 24.95
N TYR A 20 -21.41 38.79 25.47
CA TYR A 20 -22.51 38.02 26.10
C TYR A 20 -22.26 37.81 27.58
N GLN A 21 -23.00 38.55 28.39
CA GLN A 21 -22.91 38.57 29.87
C GLN A 21 -24.28 38.21 30.46
N ALA A 22 -24.58 36.92 30.51
CA ALA A 22 -25.77 36.37 31.11
C ALA A 22 -25.39 35.39 32.23
N PRO A 23 -26.31 35.09 33.19
CA PRO A 23 -26.02 34.16 34.27
C PRO A 23 -25.52 32.79 33.81
N GLU A 24 -25.99 32.32 32.63
CA GLU A 24 -25.58 31.08 31.97
C GLU A 24 -24.34 31.23 31.05
N GLY A 25 -23.73 32.40 30.96
CA GLY A 25 -22.62 32.75 30.07
C GLY A 25 -21.46 31.77 30.15
N GLU A 26 -21.07 31.40 31.37
CA GLU A 26 -19.96 30.42 31.56
C GLU A 26 -20.26 29.07 30.96
N GLN A 27 -21.53 28.59 31.07
CA GLN A 27 -21.93 27.32 30.49
C GLN A 27 -21.91 27.38 28.96
N VAL A 28 -22.43 28.48 28.39
CA VAL A 28 -22.40 28.70 26.92
C VAL A 28 -20.96 28.76 26.42
N HIS A 29 -20.08 29.52 27.10
CA HIS A 29 -18.67 29.62 26.70
C HIS A 29 -17.95 28.28 26.76
N ALA A 30 -18.34 27.38 27.68
CA ALA A 30 -17.74 26.07 27.83
C ALA A 30 -18.12 25.07 26.70
N LEU A 31 -19.23 25.32 25.98
CA LEU A 31 -19.73 24.38 24.96
C LEU A 31 -18.79 24.13 23.78
N MET A 32 -17.94 25.13 23.44
CA MET A 32 -16.99 24.97 22.33
C MET A 32 -15.70 24.22 22.70
N LYS A 33 -15.39 24.06 23.97
CA LYS A 33 -14.17 23.36 24.38
C LYS A 33 -14.08 21.93 23.85
N PRO A 34 -15.14 21.10 23.95
CA PRO A 34 -15.12 19.76 23.39
C PRO A 34 -14.97 19.76 21.85
N ALA A 35 -15.64 20.71 21.16
CA ALA A 35 -15.55 20.83 19.70
C ALA A 35 -14.14 21.23 19.23
N ALA A 36 -13.50 22.18 19.93
CA ALA A 36 -12.13 22.57 19.65
C ALA A 36 -11.15 21.40 19.89
N ALA A 37 -11.30 20.68 20.99
CA ALA A 37 -10.47 19.51 21.28
C ALA A 37 -10.67 18.39 20.26
N ALA A 38 -11.92 18.14 19.82
CA ALA A 38 -12.21 17.16 18.75
C ALA A 38 -11.59 17.58 17.41
N SER A 39 -11.62 18.87 17.07
CA SER A 39 -10.99 19.40 15.86
C SER A 39 -9.47 19.18 15.86
N GLU A 40 -8.79 19.46 16.96
CA GLU A 40 -7.34 19.23 17.08
C GLU A 40 -7.01 17.72 16.95
N THR A 41 -7.78 16.85 17.61
CA THR A 41 -7.61 15.40 17.46
C THR A 41 -7.78 14.94 16.01
N ILE A 42 -8.77 15.47 15.30
CA ILE A 42 -9.00 15.17 13.88
C ILE A 42 -7.81 15.64 13.04
N LYS A 43 -7.30 16.84 13.29
CA LYS A 43 -6.12 17.38 12.60
C LYS A 43 -4.90 16.48 12.79
N GLU A 44 -4.56 16.12 14.02
CA GLU A 44 -3.44 15.23 14.33
C GLU A 44 -3.55 13.89 13.60
N LYS A 45 -4.77 13.34 13.50
CA LYS A 45 -5.02 12.11 12.76
C LYS A 45 -4.81 12.27 11.26
N PHE A 46 -5.28 13.37 10.66
CA PHE A 46 -5.05 13.65 9.25
C PHE A 46 -3.57 13.88 8.94
N GLU A 47 -2.84 14.57 9.80
CA GLU A 47 -1.38 14.75 9.65
C GLU A 47 -0.65 13.40 9.73
N SER A 48 -1.05 12.54 10.66
CA SER A 48 -0.49 11.19 10.78
C SER A 48 -0.82 10.31 9.57
N ALA A 49 -2.03 10.39 9.04
CA ALA A 49 -2.41 9.68 7.82
C ALA A 49 -1.62 10.18 6.60
N SER A 50 -1.47 11.51 6.46
CA SER A 50 -0.65 12.11 5.39
C SER A 50 0.79 11.61 5.46
N LYS A 51 1.39 11.62 6.65
CA LYS A 51 2.76 11.11 6.83
C LYS A 51 2.90 9.63 6.48
N ALA A 52 1.90 8.81 6.79
CA ALA A 52 1.90 7.40 6.40
C ALA A 52 1.85 7.23 4.87
N LEU A 53 1.05 8.05 4.18
CA LEU A 53 0.98 8.07 2.73
C LEU A 53 2.26 8.58 2.07
N ASP A 54 2.87 9.61 2.62
CA ASP A 54 4.15 10.15 2.13
C ASP A 54 5.25 9.09 2.26
N THR A 55 5.35 8.43 3.42
CA THR A 55 6.29 7.33 3.63
C THR A 55 6.07 6.21 2.61
N PHE A 56 4.81 5.82 2.38
CA PHE A 56 4.47 4.81 1.37
C PHE A 56 4.90 5.26 -0.03
N ALA A 57 4.68 6.50 -0.40
CA ALA A 57 5.08 7.03 -1.71
C ALA A 57 6.61 6.98 -1.90
N ASP A 58 7.36 7.34 -0.86
CA ASP A 58 8.83 7.31 -0.86
C ASP A 58 9.37 5.88 -1.00
N GLU A 59 8.74 4.90 -0.33
CA GLU A 59 9.12 3.49 -0.43
C GLU A 59 8.77 2.88 -1.78
N VAL A 60 7.63 3.24 -2.36
CA VAL A 60 7.14 2.67 -3.64
C VAL A 60 7.87 3.27 -4.85
N GLY A 61 8.36 4.49 -4.77
CA GLY A 61 9.09 5.14 -5.87
C GLY A 61 10.25 4.28 -6.39
N PRO A 62 11.23 3.90 -5.57
CA PRO A 62 12.33 3.01 -5.96
C PRO A 62 11.87 1.63 -6.45
N VAL A 63 10.84 1.05 -5.81
CA VAL A 63 10.27 -0.25 -6.18
C VAL A 63 9.74 -0.24 -7.62
N LYS A 64 9.05 0.83 -8.01
CA LYS A 64 8.59 1.03 -9.39
C LYS A 64 9.74 1.11 -10.39
N ALA A 65 10.81 1.80 -10.04
CA ALA A 65 11.97 1.91 -10.91
C ALA A 65 12.67 0.55 -11.10
N GLU A 66 12.82 -0.21 -10.02
CA GLU A 66 13.38 -1.57 -10.07
C GLU A 66 12.49 -2.51 -10.90
N LEU A 67 11.17 -2.44 -10.74
CA LEU A 67 10.23 -3.23 -11.53
C LEU A 67 10.34 -2.92 -13.03
N ALA A 68 10.40 -1.65 -13.39
CA ALA A 68 10.58 -1.24 -14.79
C ALA A 68 11.91 -1.69 -15.39
N ALA A 69 12.99 -1.73 -14.60
CA ALA A 69 14.27 -2.27 -15.04
C ALA A 69 14.18 -3.79 -15.22
N LEU A 70 13.58 -4.49 -14.26
CA LEU A 70 13.41 -5.94 -14.33
C LEU A 70 12.53 -6.36 -15.53
N GLU A 71 11.50 -5.61 -15.85
CA GLU A 71 10.63 -5.83 -17.00
C GLU A 71 11.43 -5.80 -18.32
N LYS A 72 12.32 -4.84 -18.47
CA LYS A 72 13.20 -4.75 -19.65
C LYS A 72 14.13 -5.96 -19.76
N GLU A 73 14.74 -6.36 -18.64
CA GLU A 73 15.61 -7.53 -18.58
C GLU A 73 14.86 -8.84 -18.90
N ALA A 74 13.65 -9.01 -18.31
CA ALA A 74 12.80 -10.16 -18.56
C ALA A 74 12.33 -10.23 -20.02
N THR A 75 12.00 -9.07 -20.62
CA THR A 75 11.63 -8.98 -22.03
C THR A 75 12.80 -9.40 -22.94
N ALA A 76 14.02 -8.92 -22.66
CA ALA A 76 15.21 -9.31 -23.41
C ALA A 76 15.49 -10.82 -23.26
N PHE A 77 15.43 -11.34 -22.02
CA PHE A 77 15.60 -12.76 -21.77
C PHE A 77 14.55 -13.60 -22.51
N ARG A 78 13.31 -13.17 -22.53
CA ARG A 78 12.26 -13.86 -23.29
C ARG A 78 12.57 -13.96 -24.78
N GLN A 79 13.06 -12.89 -25.39
CA GLN A 79 13.44 -12.91 -26.81
C GLN A 79 14.59 -13.89 -27.07
N GLU A 80 15.60 -13.91 -26.21
CA GLU A 80 16.68 -14.87 -26.28
C GLU A 80 16.20 -16.32 -26.10
N ALA A 81 15.34 -16.54 -25.10
CA ALA A 81 14.78 -17.86 -24.79
C ALA A 81 13.90 -18.42 -25.92
N LEU A 82 13.13 -17.56 -26.61
CA LEU A 82 12.32 -17.95 -27.76
C LEU A 82 13.18 -18.29 -28.99
N ALA A 83 14.30 -17.64 -29.16
CA ALA A 83 15.26 -17.98 -30.22
C ALA A 83 15.96 -19.34 -29.97
N GLY A 84 16.01 -19.78 -28.72
CA GLY A 84 16.70 -21.01 -28.30
C GLY A 84 18.20 -20.84 -28.20
N TYR A 85 18.85 -21.86 -27.68
CA TYR A 85 20.31 -21.91 -27.49
C TYR A 85 20.86 -23.14 -28.20
N ASP A 86 21.72 -22.94 -29.19
CA ASP A 86 22.32 -24.02 -30.01
C ASP A 86 21.28 -24.99 -30.62
N GLY A 87 20.12 -24.44 -31.02
CA GLY A 87 19.01 -25.22 -31.59
C GLY A 87 18.20 -26.01 -30.57
N LYS A 88 18.43 -25.78 -29.27
CA LYS A 88 17.69 -26.41 -28.17
C LYS A 88 16.77 -25.41 -27.46
N PRO A 89 15.69 -25.89 -26.86
CA PRO A 89 14.86 -25.06 -25.98
C PRO A 89 15.66 -24.51 -24.80
N TRP A 90 15.34 -23.28 -24.35
CA TRP A 90 16.05 -22.65 -23.24
C TRP A 90 16.03 -23.47 -21.93
N LYS A 91 15.00 -24.29 -21.74
CA LYS A 91 14.86 -25.19 -20.56
C LYS A 91 15.94 -26.27 -20.50
N GLU A 92 16.59 -26.56 -21.60
CA GLU A 92 17.72 -27.50 -21.67
C GLU A 92 19.09 -26.80 -21.55
N HIS A 93 19.07 -25.45 -21.48
CA HIS A 93 20.28 -24.66 -21.35
C HIS A 93 20.39 -24.13 -19.92
N GLN A 94 21.22 -24.77 -19.08
CA GLN A 94 21.30 -24.48 -17.65
C GLN A 94 21.51 -22.98 -17.32
N PRO A 95 22.41 -22.22 -18.00
CA PRO A 95 22.54 -20.79 -17.76
C PRO A 95 21.26 -19.98 -17.99
N ALA A 96 20.43 -20.38 -18.94
CA ALA A 96 19.13 -19.72 -19.17
C ALA A 96 18.12 -20.06 -18.07
N VAL A 97 18.12 -21.30 -17.57
CA VAL A 97 17.30 -21.72 -16.42
C VAL A 97 17.70 -20.94 -15.16
N ASP A 98 19.00 -20.80 -14.92
CA ASP A 98 19.53 -20.06 -13.76
C ASP A 98 19.15 -18.56 -13.85
N ARG A 99 19.28 -17.95 -15.03
CA ARG A 99 18.88 -16.56 -15.27
C ARG A 99 17.37 -16.36 -15.08
N ASN A 100 16.54 -17.30 -15.55
CA ASN A 100 15.11 -17.26 -15.31
C ASN A 100 14.80 -17.29 -13.81
N THR A 101 15.46 -18.18 -13.07
CA THR A 101 15.28 -18.30 -11.61
C THR A 101 15.72 -17.01 -10.89
N GLU A 102 16.80 -16.38 -11.32
CA GLU A 102 17.24 -15.08 -10.78
C GLU A 102 16.20 -13.99 -11.01
N LEU A 103 15.68 -13.86 -12.25
CA LEU A 103 14.65 -12.87 -12.58
C LEU A 103 13.39 -13.07 -11.74
N LEU A 104 12.96 -14.31 -11.57
CA LEU A 104 11.82 -14.65 -10.72
C LEU A 104 12.07 -14.30 -9.24
N GLY A 105 13.26 -14.60 -8.72
CA GLY A 105 13.63 -14.26 -7.34
C GLY A 105 13.68 -12.74 -7.11
N ARG A 106 14.17 -11.97 -8.08
CA ARG A 106 14.17 -10.51 -8.02
C ARG A 106 12.74 -9.96 -8.06
N TYR A 107 11.89 -10.52 -8.89
CA TYR A 107 10.48 -10.16 -8.94
C TYR A 107 9.77 -10.43 -7.59
N ALA A 108 9.97 -11.61 -7.02
CA ALA A 108 9.39 -11.97 -5.72
C ALA A 108 9.79 -10.97 -4.61
N LYS A 109 11.06 -10.54 -4.58
CA LYS A 109 11.53 -9.51 -3.63
C LYS A 109 10.90 -8.14 -3.86
N ILE A 110 10.66 -7.76 -5.11
CA ILE A 110 9.96 -6.51 -5.44
C ILE A 110 8.52 -6.56 -4.92
N VAL A 111 7.81 -7.67 -5.13
CA VAL A 111 6.42 -7.87 -4.63
C VAL A 111 6.39 -7.87 -3.11
N GLU A 112 7.32 -8.55 -2.44
CA GLU A 112 7.44 -8.53 -0.99
C GLU A 112 7.56 -7.10 -0.45
N ARG A 113 8.48 -6.32 -0.98
CA ARG A 113 8.68 -4.91 -0.58
C ARG A 113 7.43 -4.07 -0.79
N LEU A 114 6.77 -4.22 -1.94
CA LEU A 114 5.56 -3.47 -2.26
C LEU A 114 4.40 -3.83 -1.33
N THR A 115 4.19 -5.13 -1.09
CA THR A 115 3.12 -5.59 -0.20
C THR A 115 3.39 -5.23 1.26
N THR A 116 4.65 -5.26 1.69
CA THR A 116 5.05 -4.83 3.02
C THR A 116 4.83 -3.33 3.22
N ALA A 117 5.25 -2.49 2.26
CA ALA A 117 5.02 -1.06 2.31
C ALA A 117 3.50 -0.73 2.36
N SER A 118 2.70 -1.42 1.53
CA SER A 118 1.24 -1.28 1.53
C SER A 118 0.62 -1.68 2.86
N ALA A 119 1.05 -2.80 3.45
CA ALA A 119 0.59 -3.28 4.74
C ALA A 119 0.95 -2.31 5.87
N THR A 120 2.18 -1.79 5.87
CA THR A 120 2.65 -0.81 6.84
C THR A 120 1.81 0.47 6.80
N CYS A 121 1.58 1.01 5.60
CA CYS A 121 0.74 2.20 5.41
C CYS A 121 -0.71 1.95 5.85
N ALA A 122 -1.31 0.84 5.44
CA ALA A 122 -2.67 0.47 5.81
C ALA A 122 -2.82 0.33 7.33
N ASN A 123 -1.88 -0.34 8.00
CA ASN A 123 -1.90 -0.51 9.45
C ASN A 123 -1.71 0.81 10.19
N ALA A 124 -0.85 1.70 9.70
CA ALA A 124 -0.68 3.04 10.26
C ALA A 124 -1.98 3.85 10.20
N ILE A 125 -2.69 3.84 9.07
CA ILE A 125 -3.97 4.54 8.91
C ILE A 125 -5.07 3.88 9.76
N ASN A 126 -5.14 2.55 9.77
CA ASN A 126 -6.09 1.80 10.59
C ASN A 126 -5.93 2.08 12.09
N GLY A 127 -4.67 2.24 12.54
CA GLY A 127 -4.37 2.59 13.94
C GLY A 127 -4.88 3.97 14.38
N LEU A 128 -5.30 4.83 13.44
CA LEU A 128 -5.87 6.14 13.75
C LEU A 128 -7.38 6.07 14.07
N LEU A 129 -8.01 4.91 13.81
CA LEU A 129 -9.44 4.70 14.01
C LEU A 129 -9.71 4.23 15.44
N ASP A 130 -10.11 5.14 16.33
CA ASP A 130 -10.44 4.79 17.70
C ASP A 130 -11.72 3.96 17.79
N GLY A 131 -11.68 2.91 18.59
CA GLY A 131 -12.85 2.08 18.89
C GLY A 131 -13.31 1.18 17.73
N VAL A 132 -12.56 1.13 16.63
CA VAL A 132 -12.82 0.24 15.50
C VAL A 132 -11.80 -0.89 15.52
N CYS A 133 -12.29 -2.12 15.57
CA CYS A 133 -11.44 -3.30 15.46
C CYS A 133 -11.11 -3.54 13.98
N VAL A 134 -9.91 -3.16 13.56
CA VAL A 134 -9.44 -3.37 12.19
C VAL A 134 -8.38 -4.47 12.21
N ALA A 135 -8.52 -5.44 11.30
CA ALA A 135 -7.54 -6.52 11.19
C ALA A 135 -6.19 -5.96 10.68
N THR A 136 -5.11 -6.45 11.26
CA THR A 136 -3.75 -6.15 10.77
C THR A 136 -3.56 -6.73 9.37
N VAL A 137 -2.97 -5.94 8.49
CA VAL A 137 -2.61 -6.36 7.14
C VAL A 137 -1.16 -6.82 7.15
N GLU A 138 -0.87 -7.95 6.51
CA GLU A 138 0.48 -8.49 6.38
C GLU A 138 0.94 -8.47 4.92
N GLY A 139 2.23 -8.23 4.71
CA GLY A 139 2.87 -8.37 3.42
C GLY A 139 3.11 -9.84 3.05
N VAL A 140 3.39 -10.10 1.78
CA VAL A 140 3.72 -11.44 1.26
C VAL A 140 5.24 -11.58 1.20
N SER A 141 5.79 -12.66 1.75
CA SER A 141 7.23 -12.90 1.68
C SER A 141 7.67 -13.43 0.32
N ALA A 142 8.88 -13.06 -0.11
CA ALA A 142 9.46 -13.54 -1.36
C ALA A 142 9.62 -15.07 -1.37
N ASP A 143 9.98 -15.66 -0.23
CA ASP A 143 10.13 -17.11 -0.10
C ASP A 143 8.80 -17.84 -0.30
N ALA A 144 7.70 -17.32 0.27
CA ALA A 144 6.37 -17.88 0.07
C ALA A 144 5.94 -17.82 -1.40
N LEU A 145 6.23 -16.71 -2.09
CA LEU A 145 5.98 -16.56 -3.53
C LEU A 145 6.78 -17.56 -4.36
N MET A 146 8.06 -17.77 -4.04
CA MET A 146 8.92 -18.72 -4.77
C MET A 146 8.57 -20.18 -4.50
N GLN A 147 8.09 -20.52 -3.31
CA GLN A 147 7.73 -21.90 -2.93
C GLN A 147 6.37 -22.33 -3.44
N SER A 148 5.49 -21.41 -3.79
CA SER A 148 4.13 -21.76 -4.24
C SER A 148 4.10 -22.57 -5.54
N GLY A 149 5.20 -22.62 -6.29
CA GLY A 149 5.30 -23.31 -7.59
C GLY A 149 4.38 -22.77 -8.69
N GLU A 150 3.30 -22.15 -8.27
CA GLU A 150 2.44 -21.27 -9.03
C GLU A 150 2.75 -19.85 -8.57
N MET A 151 3.45 -19.09 -9.38
CA MET A 151 3.56 -17.67 -9.13
C MET A 151 2.15 -17.08 -9.27
N MET A 152 1.42 -17.11 -8.15
CA MET A 152 0.20 -16.35 -8.02
C MET A 152 0.58 -14.88 -8.11
N PRO A 153 0.13 -14.18 -9.15
CA PRO A 153 0.55 -12.80 -9.38
C PRO A 153 0.14 -11.83 -8.27
N TRP A 154 -0.60 -12.27 -7.28
CA TRP A 154 -1.28 -11.42 -6.28
C TRP A 154 -1.26 -11.91 -4.84
N GLY A 155 -0.33 -12.70 -4.48
CA GLY A 155 -0.11 -13.01 -3.08
C GLY A 155 -0.48 -14.44 -2.66
N ALA A 156 -0.14 -14.75 -1.43
CA ALA A 156 -0.43 -16.03 -0.80
C ALA A 156 -1.94 -16.28 -0.74
N PRO A 157 -2.38 -17.54 -0.82
CA PRO A 157 -3.76 -17.87 -0.56
C PRO A 157 -4.13 -17.39 0.84
N VAL A 158 -5.04 -16.42 0.87
CA VAL A 158 -5.52 -15.82 2.12
C VAL A 158 -6.17 -16.93 2.94
N SER A 159 -5.72 -17.10 4.18
CA SER A 159 -6.38 -17.99 5.13
C SER A 159 -7.83 -17.57 5.31
N LYS A 160 -8.75 -18.54 5.36
CA LYS A 160 -10.21 -18.38 5.30
C LYS A 160 -10.88 -17.59 6.44
N ASN A 161 -10.17 -16.76 7.17
CA ASN A 161 -10.77 -15.88 8.16
C ASN A 161 -11.15 -14.54 7.50
N ARG A 162 -12.39 -14.49 7.00
CA ARG A 162 -13.03 -13.30 6.45
C ARG A 162 -13.28 -12.27 7.54
N ASN A 163 -12.32 -11.39 7.76
CA ASN A 163 -12.46 -10.18 8.56
C ASN A 163 -12.12 -8.96 7.69
N CYS A 164 -12.49 -7.79 8.13
CA CYS A 164 -12.48 -6.49 7.42
C CYS A 164 -11.24 -6.17 6.55
N GLY A 165 -10.12 -6.85 6.74
CA GLY A 165 -8.89 -6.72 5.95
C GLY A 165 -8.97 -7.20 4.49
N GLU A 166 -9.95 -8.06 4.13
CA GLU A 166 -10.10 -8.54 2.76
C GLU A 166 -10.41 -7.43 1.75
N SER A 167 -11.13 -6.38 2.15
CA SER A 167 -11.49 -5.28 1.24
C SER A 167 -10.29 -4.42 0.86
N VAL A 168 -9.31 -4.26 1.76
CA VAL A 168 -8.08 -3.49 1.49
C VAL A 168 -7.11 -4.32 0.64
N LEU A 169 -7.01 -5.63 0.89
CA LEU A 169 -6.21 -6.56 0.08
C LEU A 169 -6.75 -6.69 -1.34
N HIS A 170 -8.07 -6.69 -1.54
CA HIS A 170 -8.66 -6.66 -2.88
C HIS A 170 -8.32 -5.40 -3.67
N GLY A 171 -8.23 -4.24 -3.01
CA GLY A 171 -7.79 -2.99 -3.64
C GLY A 171 -6.32 -3.04 -4.05
N ALA A 172 -5.44 -3.46 -3.15
CA ALA A 172 -4.01 -3.63 -3.43
C ALA A 172 -3.75 -4.78 -4.43
N GLY A 173 -4.48 -5.90 -4.29
CA GLY A 173 -4.42 -7.02 -5.22
C GLY A 173 -4.89 -6.67 -6.62
N GLY A 174 -5.93 -5.83 -6.77
CA GLY A 174 -6.38 -5.34 -8.07
C GLY A 174 -5.33 -4.47 -8.77
N PHE A 175 -4.61 -3.63 -8.01
CA PHE A 175 -3.52 -2.83 -8.54
C PHE A 175 -2.34 -3.71 -8.99
N LEU A 176 -1.94 -4.66 -8.17
CA LEU A 176 -0.88 -5.61 -8.49
C LEU A 176 -1.27 -6.49 -9.67
N LYS A 177 -2.53 -6.92 -9.75
CA LYS A 177 -3.05 -7.69 -10.89
C LYS A 177 -2.92 -6.94 -12.19
N ASN A 178 -3.37 -5.69 -12.26
CA ASN A 178 -3.30 -4.90 -13.49
C ASN A 178 -1.85 -4.62 -13.90
N THR A 179 -0.95 -4.43 -12.93
CA THR A 179 0.48 -4.26 -13.19
C THR A 179 1.12 -5.56 -13.67
N TRP A 180 0.69 -6.70 -13.12
CA TRP A 180 1.16 -8.03 -13.51
C TRP A 180 0.61 -8.47 -14.86
N ASP A 181 -0.68 -8.33 -15.12
CA ASP A 181 -1.29 -8.69 -16.42
C ASP A 181 -0.61 -7.89 -17.55
N GLY A 182 -0.20 -6.64 -17.27
CA GLY A 182 0.66 -5.87 -18.17
C GLY A 182 2.05 -6.48 -18.35
N ALA A 183 2.71 -6.85 -17.25
CA ALA A 183 4.07 -7.41 -17.29
C ALA A 183 4.10 -8.85 -17.81
N THR A 184 3.14 -9.72 -17.46
CA THR A 184 3.09 -11.10 -17.93
C THR A 184 2.52 -11.25 -19.34
N GLY A 185 1.60 -10.39 -19.74
CA GLY A 185 1.17 -10.27 -21.14
C GLY A 185 2.34 -9.96 -22.05
N LEU A 186 3.27 -9.12 -21.59
CA LEU A 186 4.52 -8.83 -22.30
C LEU A 186 5.55 -9.96 -22.16
N ALA A 187 5.64 -10.65 -21.01
CA ALA A 187 6.67 -11.65 -20.74
C ALA A 187 6.29 -13.08 -21.17
N GLY A 188 5.01 -13.37 -21.46
CA GLY A 188 4.56 -14.70 -21.91
C GLY A 188 4.79 -15.84 -20.89
N PHE A 189 4.89 -15.51 -19.62
CA PHE A 189 5.02 -16.46 -18.51
C PHE A 189 3.66 -16.94 -17.97
N GLY A 190 2.60 -16.88 -18.79
CA GLY A 190 1.34 -17.54 -18.49
C GLY A 190 1.48 -19.06 -18.52
N PRO A 191 0.72 -19.79 -17.69
CA PRO A 191 0.70 -21.24 -17.75
C PRO A 191 0.18 -21.70 -19.13
N ASN A 192 0.94 -22.54 -19.81
CA ASN A 192 0.44 -23.43 -20.86
C ASN A 192 -0.04 -24.70 -20.20
#